data_885cbf90d37ea134143800ac077be3f3
#
_entry.id   885cbf90d37ea134143800ac077be3f3
#
_cell.length_a   1.000
_cell.length_b   1.000
_cell.length_c   1.000
_cell.angle_alpha   90.00
_cell.angle_beta   90.00
_cell.angle_gamma   90.00
#
_symmetry.space_group_name_H-M   'P 1'
#
loop_
_entity.id
_entity.type
_entity.pdbx_description
1 polymer ?
#
loop_
_entity_poly.entity_id
_entity_poly.type
_entity_poly.pdbx_seq_one_letter_code
_entity_poly.pdbx_strand_id
1 'polypeptide(L)'
;MESKLFRRAPAISAERERELLTFIEKSKLEISDLSLLNLAFTHRSYANETNEQVDTNERLEFLGDSVLGMCVADWLFKNLPAKAEGDFSKIKSIVVSEDSLAMIA
;
A
#
# COMPACT_ATOMS: atom_id res chain seq x y z
N MET A 1 -18.62 -15.90 -1.94
CA MET A 1 -17.52 -16.28 -2.85
C MET A 1 -16.20 -16.09 -2.13
N GLU A 2 -15.42 -17.14 -2.05
CA GLU A 2 -14.12 -17.05 -1.42
C GLU A 2 -13.18 -16.15 -2.24
N SER A 3 -12.49 -15.28 -1.56
CA SER A 3 -11.51 -14.44 -2.21
C SER A 3 -10.26 -15.24 -2.53
N LYS A 4 -9.83 -15.20 -3.80
CA LYS A 4 -8.56 -15.80 -4.22
C LYS A 4 -7.37 -14.90 -3.97
N LEU A 5 -7.57 -13.74 -3.35
CA LEU A 5 -6.52 -12.80 -3.01
C LEU A 5 -5.61 -13.33 -1.90
N PHE A 6 -6.13 -14.22 -1.08
CA PHE A 6 -5.41 -14.77 0.06
C PHE A 6 -5.10 -16.25 -0.12
N ARG A 7 -3.92 -16.64 0.28
CA ARG A 7 -3.56 -18.05 0.49
C ARG A 7 -3.85 -18.43 1.94
N ARG A 8 -3.44 -17.60 2.88
CA ARG A 8 -3.75 -17.72 4.29
C ARG A 8 -3.77 -16.31 4.91
N ALA A 9 -4.96 -15.75 5.03
CA ALA A 9 -5.13 -14.40 5.56
C ALA A 9 -4.64 -14.31 7.01
N PRO A 10 -3.92 -13.24 7.38
CA PRO A 10 -3.57 -13.02 8.78
C PRO A 10 -4.82 -12.85 9.63
N ALA A 11 -4.79 -13.42 10.84
CA ALA A 11 -5.91 -13.31 11.77
C ALA A 11 -6.08 -11.87 12.27
N ILE A 12 -7.32 -11.50 12.53
CA ILE A 12 -7.66 -10.18 13.08
C ILE A 12 -8.22 -10.39 14.49
N SER A 13 -7.42 -10.05 15.49
CA SER A 13 -7.88 -10.05 16.89
C SER A 13 -8.85 -8.88 17.12
N ALA A 14 -9.58 -8.91 18.24
CA ALA A 14 -10.47 -7.80 18.62
C ALA A 14 -9.70 -6.47 18.77
N GLU A 15 -8.49 -6.54 19.32
CA GLU A 15 -7.61 -5.37 19.44
C GLU A 15 -7.18 -4.85 18.07
N ARG A 16 -6.77 -5.75 17.20
CA ARG A 16 -6.36 -5.41 15.84
C ARG A 16 -7.51 -4.78 15.06
N GLU A 17 -8.70 -5.33 15.19
CA GLU A 17 -9.90 -4.77 14.54
C GLU A 17 -10.13 -3.33 14.96
N ARG A 18 -9.99 -3.01 16.25
CA ARG A 18 -10.12 -1.64 16.75
C ARG A 18 -9.09 -0.71 16.15
N GLU A 19 -7.85 -1.17 16.02
CA GLU A 19 -6.78 -0.39 15.40
C GLU A 19 -7.08 -0.08 13.93
N LEU A 20 -7.54 -1.08 13.19
CA LEU A 20 -7.89 -0.92 11.78
C LEU A 20 -9.08 0.03 11.59
N LEU A 21 -10.11 -0.09 12.42
CA LEU A 21 -11.25 0.81 12.36
C LEU A 21 -10.88 2.25 12.72
N THR A 22 -9.98 2.42 13.68
CA THR A 22 -9.44 3.73 14.04
C THR A 22 -8.68 4.36 12.88
N PHE A 23 -7.88 3.55 12.18
CA PHE A 23 -7.16 4.02 10.99
C PHE A 23 -8.13 4.48 9.90
N ILE A 24 -9.18 3.72 9.63
CA ILE A 24 -10.20 4.06 8.62
C ILE A 24 -10.86 5.40 8.99
N GLU A 25 -11.24 5.56 10.25
CA GLU A 25 -11.87 6.78 10.73
C GLU A 25 -10.96 8.00 10.59
N LYS A 26 -9.71 7.88 11.02
CA LYS A 26 -8.74 8.99 10.97
C LYS A 26 -8.34 9.37 9.56
N SER A 27 -8.18 8.37 8.69
CA SER A 27 -7.79 8.60 7.30
C SER A 27 -8.92 9.07 6.41
N LYS A 28 -10.16 8.90 6.86
CA LYS A 28 -11.39 9.21 6.10
C LYS A 28 -11.48 8.44 4.79
N LEU A 29 -10.84 7.29 4.73
CA LEU A 29 -10.93 6.39 3.57
C LEU A 29 -12.15 5.49 3.70
N GLU A 30 -12.74 5.16 2.57
CA GLU A 30 -13.83 4.20 2.51
C GLU A 30 -13.25 2.82 2.22
N ILE A 31 -13.08 2.02 3.26
CA ILE A 31 -12.52 0.66 3.15
C ILE A 31 -13.51 -0.30 3.78
N SER A 32 -14.04 -1.21 2.96
CA SER A 32 -15.02 -2.20 3.41
C SER A 32 -14.39 -3.56 3.74
N ASP A 33 -13.23 -3.88 3.17
CA ASP A 33 -12.56 -5.16 3.37
C ASP A 33 -11.46 -5.03 4.42
N LEU A 34 -11.80 -5.37 5.67
CA LEU A 34 -10.84 -5.32 6.78
C LEU A 34 -9.71 -6.34 6.63
N SER A 35 -9.99 -7.50 6.04
CA SER A 35 -8.95 -8.51 5.81
C SER A 35 -7.90 -7.99 4.86
N LEU A 36 -8.28 -7.29 3.81
CA LEU A 36 -7.36 -6.69 2.86
C LEU A 36 -6.57 -5.55 3.50
N LEU A 37 -7.22 -4.71 4.30
CA LEU A 37 -6.55 -3.65 5.03
C LEU A 37 -5.54 -4.23 6.03
N ASN A 38 -5.91 -5.28 6.75
CA ASN A 38 -5.02 -5.96 7.67
C ASN A 38 -3.80 -6.53 6.94
N LEU A 39 -4.02 -7.12 5.76
CA LEU A 39 -2.93 -7.61 4.92
C LEU A 39 -1.96 -6.48 4.54
N ALA A 40 -2.48 -5.31 4.19
CA ALA A 40 -1.67 -4.15 3.83
C ALA A 40 -0.70 -3.76 4.96
N PHE A 41 -1.08 -3.98 6.21
CA PHE A 41 -0.27 -3.68 7.39
C PHE A 41 0.48 -4.90 7.94
N THR A 42 0.52 -6.01 7.21
CA THR A 42 1.20 -7.23 7.66
C THR A 42 2.54 -7.37 6.95
N HIS A 43 3.60 -6.90 7.60
CA HIS A 43 4.95 -6.99 7.07
C HIS A 43 5.48 -8.43 7.21
N ARG A 44 6.37 -8.83 6.29
CA ARG A 44 6.98 -10.17 6.32
C ARG A 44 7.72 -10.48 7.62
N SER A 45 8.30 -9.47 8.26
CA SER A 45 9.01 -9.66 9.53
C SER A 45 8.08 -10.11 10.65
N TYR A 46 6.82 -9.64 10.65
CA TYR A 46 5.82 -10.10 11.60
C TYR A 46 5.53 -11.58 11.41
N ALA A 47 5.31 -12.01 10.16
CA ALA A 47 5.07 -13.43 9.86
C ALA A 47 6.24 -14.32 10.28
N ASN A 48 7.47 -13.84 10.10
CA ASN A 48 8.67 -14.56 10.53
C ASN A 48 8.79 -14.64 12.05
N GLU A 49 8.46 -13.58 12.76
CA GLU A 49 8.52 -13.53 14.23
C GLU A 49 7.50 -14.47 14.88
N THR A 50 6.31 -14.54 14.32
CA THR A 50 5.25 -15.39 14.86
C THR A 50 5.38 -16.86 14.41
N ASN A 51 6.30 -17.14 13.50
CA ASN A 51 6.49 -18.46 12.89
C ASN A 51 5.22 -18.99 12.23
N GLU A 52 4.35 -18.10 11.82
CA GLU A 52 3.12 -18.43 11.10
C GLU A 52 3.34 -18.28 9.60
N GLN A 53 2.76 -19.20 8.83
CA GLN A 53 2.78 -19.14 7.37
C GLN A 53 1.55 -18.38 6.86
N VAL A 54 1.54 -17.08 7.10
CA VAL A 54 0.45 -16.21 6.65
C VAL A 54 0.91 -15.34 5.50
N ASP A 55 -0.04 -14.83 4.75
CA ASP A 55 0.22 -13.86 3.70
C ASP A 55 0.77 -12.57 4.29
N THR A 56 1.57 -11.88 3.50
CA THR A 56 2.18 -10.59 3.86
C THR A 56 1.80 -9.53 2.82
N ASN A 57 2.21 -8.30 3.06
CA ASN A 57 1.88 -7.20 2.17
C ASN A 57 2.78 -7.09 0.93
N GLU A 58 3.69 -8.04 0.69
CA GLU A 58 4.64 -7.94 -0.43
C GLU A 58 3.95 -7.83 -1.79
N ARG A 59 2.90 -8.61 -2.01
CA ARG A 59 2.15 -8.55 -3.28
C ARG A 59 1.39 -7.24 -3.43
N LEU A 60 0.83 -6.73 -2.34
CA LEU A 60 0.16 -5.43 -2.32
C LEU A 60 1.14 -4.28 -2.54
N GLU A 61 2.33 -4.39 -1.97
CA GLU A 61 3.40 -3.41 -2.19
C GLU A 61 3.78 -3.32 -3.67
N PHE A 62 3.94 -4.46 -4.32
CA PHE A 62 4.23 -4.51 -5.76
C PHE A 62 3.12 -3.84 -6.57
N LEU A 63 1.87 -4.17 -6.29
CA LEU A 63 0.72 -3.56 -6.97
C LEU A 63 0.63 -2.06 -6.67
N GLY A 64 0.83 -1.70 -5.41
CA GLY A 64 0.76 -0.31 -4.95
C GLY A 64 1.80 0.57 -5.63
N ASP A 65 3.01 0.08 -5.81
CA ASP A 65 4.06 0.79 -6.53
C ASP A 65 3.63 1.13 -7.95
N SER A 66 2.98 0.19 -8.63
CA SER A 66 2.49 0.38 -10.00
C SER A 66 1.36 1.43 -10.04
N VAL A 67 0.43 1.36 -9.09
CA VAL A 67 -0.67 2.33 -9.00
C VAL A 67 -0.14 3.73 -8.70
N LEU A 68 0.74 3.84 -7.73
CA LEU A 68 1.34 5.13 -7.37
C LEU A 68 2.14 5.71 -8.53
N GLY A 69 2.91 4.86 -9.20
CA GLY A 69 3.67 5.28 -10.38
C GLY A 69 2.78 5.80 -11.50
N MET A 70 1.65 5.15 -11.73
CA MET A 70 0.69 5.60 -12.74
C MET A 70 0.08 6.95 -12.36
N CYS A 71 -0.30 7.13 -11.10
CA CYS A 71 -0.87 8.41 -10.63
C CYS A 71 0.11 9.56 -10.79
N VAL A 72 1.38 9.35 -10.44
CA VAL A 72 2.43 10.37 -10.59
C VAL A 72 2.67 10.67 -12.07
N ALA A 73 2.75 9.65 -12.91
CA ALA A 73 2.94 9.81 -14.35
C ALA A 73 1.79 10.60 -14.98
N ASP A 74 0.55 10.31 -14.59
CA ASP A 74 -0.63 11.01 -15.07
C ASP A 74 -0.58 12.49 -14.68
N TRP A 75 -0.24 12.77 -13.43
CA TRP A 75 -0.11 14.15 -12.96
C TRP A 75 0.97 14.92 -13.72
N LEU A 76 2.14 14.30 -13.92
CA LEU A 76 3.25 14.93 -14.66
C LEU A 76 2.85 15.22 -16.11
N PHE A 77 2.18 14.27 -16.75
CA PHE A 77 1.71 14.43 -18.12
C PHE A 77 0.75 15.63 -18.26
N LYS A 78 -0.16 15.78 -17.31
CA LYS A 78 -1.19 16.84 -17.34
C LYS A 78 -0.65 18.20 -16.93
N ASN A 79 0.33 18.26 -16.04
CA ASN A 79 0.74 19.51 -15.40
C ASN A 79 2.10 20.03 -15.87
N LEU A 80 2.94 19.20 -16.49
CA LEU A 80 4.26 19.59 -16.97
C LEU A 80 4.46 19.25 -18.45
N PRO A 81 3.63 19.79 -19.35
CA PRO A 81 3.67 19.41 -20.78
C PRO A 81 4.97 19.78 -21.49
N ALA A 82 5.74 20.73 -20.95
CA ALA A 82 7.00 21.16 -21.55
C ALA A 82 8.19 20.30 -21.16
N LYS A 83 8.02 19.35 -20.23
CA LYS A 83 9.10 18.49 -19.79
C LYS A 83 9.24 17.26 -20.69
N ALA A 84 10.47 16.81 -20.89
CA ALA A 84 10.76 15.59 -21.62
C ALA A 84 10.53 14.36 -20.77
N GLU A 85 10.35 13.19 -21.41
CA GLU A 85 10.14 11.93 -20.73
C GLU A 85 11.24 11.59 -19.70
N GLY A 86 12.52 11.88 -20.04
CA GLY A 86 13.62 11.67 -19.13
C GLY A 86 13.50 12.44 -17.83
N ASP A 87 12.98 13.65 -17.88
CA ASP A 87 12.70 14.46 -16.70
C ASP A 87 11.56 13.86 -15.89
N PHE A 88 10.52 13.34 -16.54
CA PHE A 88 9.38 12.69 -15.89
C PHE A 88 9.84 11.45 -15.11
N SER A 89 10.66 10.61 -15.72
CA SER A 89 11.18 9.41 -15.08
C SER A 89 12.00 9.75 -13.83
N LYS A 90 12.82 10.80 -13.92
CA LYS A 90 13.64 11.25 -12.80
C LYS A 90 12.80 11.81 -11.66
N ILE A 91 11.83 12.66 -11.97
CA ILE A 91 10.91 13.24 -10.97
C ILE A 91 10.11 12.13 -10.31
N LYS A 92 9.56 11.22 -11.09
CA LYS A 92 8.78 10.10 -10.58
C LYS A 92 9.58 9.25 -9.61
N SER A 93 10.83 8.90 -9.95
CA SER A 93 11.67 8.07 -9.08
C SER A 93 11.94 8.73 -7.74
N ILE A 94 12.03 10.04 -7.69
CA ILE A 94 12.21 10.80 -6.44
C ILE A 94 10.91 10.82 -5.63
N VAL A 95 9.79 11.14 -6.28
CA VAL A 95 8.49 11.29 -5.62
C VAL A 95 8.03 9.97 -5.00
N VAL A 96 8.22 8.85 -5.69
CA VAL A 96 7.79 7.52 -5.21
C VAL A 96 8.85 6.83 -4.36
N SER A 97 9.95 7.50 -4.02
CA SER A 97 10.97 6.92 -3.17
C SER A 97 10.43 6.67 -1.76
N GLU A 98 11.00 5.69 -1.09
CA GLU A 98 10.64 5.36 0.28
C GLU A 98 10.77 6.58 1.21
N ASP A 99 11.84 7.35 1.05
CA ASP A 99 12.08 8.54 1.87
C ASP A 99 10.99 9.59 1.68
N SER A 100 10.59 9.87 0.45
CA SER A 100 9.53 10.83 0.16
C SER A 100 8.18 10.38 0.71
N LEU A 101 7.85 9.10 0.54
CA LEU A 101 6.60 8.54 1.05
C LEU A 101 6.56 8.55 2.57
N ALA A 102 7.68 8.25 3.22
CA ALA A 102 7.78 8.30 4.67
C ALA A 102 7.56 9.72 5.22
N MET A 103 8.05 10.73 4.51
CA MET A 103 7.84 12.14 4.90
C MET A 103 6.35 12.53 4.87
N ILE A 104 5.63 12.07 3.87
CA ILE A 104 4.21 12.38 3.70
C ILE A 104 3.37 11.67 4.77
N ALA A 105 3.74 10.43 5.09
CA ALA A 105 3.01 9.64 6.09
C ALA A 105 3.21 10.17 7.50
#